data_c46085940e7e94b206974ab58a33cbd3
#
_entry.id   c46085940e7e94b206974ab58a33cbd3
#
_cell.length_a   1.000
_cell.length_b   1.000
_cell.length_c   1.000
_cell.angle_alpha   90.00
_cell.angle_beta   90.00
_cell.angle_gamma   90.00
#
_symmetry.space_group_name_H-M   'P 1'
#
loop_
_entity.id
_entity.type
_entity.pdbx_description
1 polymer ?
#
loop_
_entity_poly.entity_id
_entity_poly.type
_entity_poly.pdbx_seq_one_letter_code
_entity_poly.pdbx_strand_id
1 'polypeptide(L)'
;MKRLIPGTSIKFTEQARSSAFEIISPILEATGGLTLSQLSKLTGLEGSTIQNWIKRGWVSATKGKKYSERQVLRILLINMLRGAMKLENIAKLMEYINGDVEDTSDDIIDEISLYNILCRIIFTAEDEGAFAPETIRSLIEREIMECSDNIRSDEDKLRKAMYVMVMAYRSACLKAEMEKGLDAILSETEG
;
A
#
# COMPACT_ATOMS: atom_id res chain seq x y z
N MET A 1 -3.25 -19.65 1.07
CA MET A 1 -3.79 -18.40 1.68
C MET A 1 -4.65 -17.69 0.63
N LYS A 2 -5.78 -17.06 0.99
CA LYS A 2 -6.52 -16.26 0.01
C LYS A 2 -5.72 -14.98 -0.25
N ARG A 3 -5.29 -14.78 -1.50
CA ARG A 3 -4.57 -13.58 -1.95
C ARG A 3 -5.48 -12.35 -1.81
N LEU A 4 -4.98 -11.29 -1.22
CA LEU A 4 -5.69 -10.02 -1.08
C LEU A 4 -5.02 -8.95 -1.95
N ILE A 5 -5.76 -7.91 -2.28
CA ILE A 5 -5.18 -6.68 -2.84
C ILE A 5 -4.40 -5.99 -1.71
N PRO A 6 -3.13 -5.62 -1.93
CA PRO A 6 -2.27 -5.05 -0.89
C PRO A 6 -2.91 -3.87 -0.14
N GLY A 7 -2.83 -3.85 1.17
CA GLY A 7 -3.41 -2.81 2.01
C GLY A 7 -4.93 -2.88 2.20
N THR A 8 -5.63 -3.86 1.60
CA THR A 8 -7.08 -4.01 1.67
C THR A 8 -7.52 -5.35 2.26
N SER A 9 -8.82 -5.47 2.55
CA SER A 9 -9.51 -6.73 2.87
C SER A 9 -10.17 -7.37 1.63
N ILE A 10 -9.97 -6.80 0.43
CA ILE A 10 -10.55 -7.29 -0.82
C ILE A 10 -9.71 -8.44 -1.36
N LYS A 11 -10.40 -9.51 -1.80
CA LYS A 11 -9.73 -10.62 -2.46
C LYS A 11 -9.19 -10.19 -3.82
N PHE A 12 -8.00 -10.68 -4.16
CA PHE A 12 -7.42 -10.52 -5.48
C PHE A 12 -8.37 -11.03 -6.57
N THR A 13 -8.42 -10.28 -7.68
CA THR A 13 -9.08 -10.67 -8.94
C THR A 13 -8.13 -10.39 -10.09
N GLU A 14 -8.28 -11.05 -11.22
CA GLU A 14 -7.44 -10.80 -12.40
C GLU A 14 -7.55 -9.35 -12.91
N GLN A 15 -8.68 -8.70 -12.72
CA GLN A 15 -8.83 -7.28 -13.04
C GLN A 15 -7.89 -6.39 -12.20
N ALA A 16 -7.66 -6.75 -10.92
CA ALA A 16 -6.74 -6.00 -10.06
C ALA A 16 -5.26 -6.07 -10.51
N ARG A 17 -4.92 -6.99 -11.42
CA ARG A 17 -3.56 -7.15 -11.92
C ARG A 17 -3.08 -5.94 -12.72
N SER A 18 -3.93 -5.40 -13.57
CA SER A 18 -3.59 -4.21 -14.38
C SER A 18 -3.65 -2.92 -13.56
N SER A 19 -4.71 -2.78 -12.76
CA SER A 19 -4.91 -1.63 -11.87
C SER A 19 -5.65 -2.05 -10.62
N ALA A 20 -4.94 -2.18 -9.51
CA ALA A 20 -5.54 -2.57 -8.23
C ALA A 20 -6.50 -1.50 -7.70
N PHE A 21 -6.23 -0.23 -8.01
CA PHE A 21 -7.07 0.88 -7.57
C PHE A 21 -8.39 0.96 -8.32
N GLU A 22 -8.47 0.52 -9.58
CA GLU A 22 -9.74 0.47 -10.35
C GLU A 22 -10.81 -0.43 -9.73
N ILE A 23 -10.44 -1.34 -8.84
CA ILE A 23 -11.41 -2.12 -8.05
C ILE A 23 -12.13 -1.24 -7.01
N ILE A 24 -11.49 -0.14 -6.59
CA ILE A 24 -11.94 0.73 -5.49
C ILE A 24 -12.49 2.06 -6.03
N SER A 25 -11.91 2.59 -7.10
CA SER A 25 -12.24 3.92 -7.65
C SER A 25 -13.72 4.12 -7.98
N PRO A 26 -14.48 3.15 -8.56
CA PRO A 26 -15.88 3.36 -8.87
C PRO A 26 -16.74 3.71 -7.65
N ILE A 27 -16.42 3.15 -6.48
CA ILE A 27 -17.13 3.47 -5.24
C ILE A 27 -16.79 4.88 -4.78
N LEU A 28 -15.52 5.28 -4.90
CA LEU A 28 -15.06 6.63 -4.54
C LEU A 28 -15.70 7.69 -5.41
N GLU A 29 -15.73 7.47 -6.73
CA GLU A 29 -16.36 8.36 -7.70
C GLU A 29 -17.88 8.50 -7.45
N ALA A 30 -18.58 7.37 -7.34
CA ALA A 30 -20.03 7.36 -7.13
C ALA A 30 -20.46 8.02 -5.81
N THR A 31 -19.62 7.97 -4.78
CA THR A 31 -19.96 8.47 -3.44
C THR A 31 -19.25 9.78 -3.08
N GLY A 32 -18.31 10.24 -3.88
CA GLY A 32 -17.46 11.41 -3.56
C GLY A 32 -16.57 11.18 -2.34
N GLY A 33 -16.02 9.96 -2.21
CA GLY A 33 -15.15 9.53 -1.11
C GLY A 33 -15.80 8.51 -0.18
N LEU A 34 -15.01 7.94 0.74
CA LEU A 34 -15.45 6.91 1.70
C LEU A 34 -15.67 7.48 3.10
N THR A 35 -16.70 7.00 3.78
CA THR A 35 -16.87 7.24 5.22
C THR A 35 -15.85 6.43 6.03
N LEU A 36 -15.62 6.79 7.29
CA LEU A 36 -14.74 6.04 8.20
C LEU A 36 -15.13 4.55 8.29
N SER A 37 -16.41 4.25 8.39
CA SER A 37 -16.91 2.87 8.46
C SER A 37 -16.65 2.09 7.17
N GLN A 38 -16.82 2.71 6.00
CA GLN A 38 -16.49 2.08 4.71
C GLN A 38 -14.98 1.83 4.58
N LEU A 39 -14.18 2.82 4.99
CA LEU A 39 -12.72 2.71 4.97
C LEU A 39 -12.21 1.64 5.94
N SER A 40 -12.79 1.53 7.14
CA SER A 40 -12.49 0.44 8.08
C SER A 40 -12.81 -0.93 7.48
N LYS A 41 -13.94 -1.09 6.79
CA LYS A 41 -14.30 -2.34 6.10
C LYS A 41 -13.35 -2.64 4.94
N LEU A 42 -12.96 -1.62 4.17
CA LEU A 42 -12.03 -1.76 3.06
C LEU A 42 -10.64 -2.21 3.51
N THR A 43 -10.15 -1.66 4.60
CA THR A 43 -8.76 -1.85 5.05
C THR A 43 -8.60 -2.91 6.14
N GLY A 44 -9.67 -3.29 6.82
CA GLY A 44 -9.62 -4.11 8.03
C GLY A 44 -9.09 -3.36 9.26
N LEU A 45 -8.94 -2.03 9.18
CA LEU A 45 -8.45 -1.19 10.26
C LEU A 45 -9.58 -0.74 11.19
N GLU A 46 -9.28 -0.62 12.47
CA GLU A 46 -10.14 0.09 13.41
C GLU A 46 -10.19 1.59 13.06
N GLY A 47 -11.38 2.19 13.16
CA GLY A 47 -11.55 3.61 12.85
C GLY A 47 -10.67 4.54 13.69
N SER A 48 -10.43 4.18 14.96
CA SER A 48 -9.50 4.89 15.85
C SER A 48 -8.06 4.90 15.32
N THR A 49 -7.61 3.83 14.69
CA THR A 49 -6.29 3.75 14.06
C THR A 49 -6.17 4.76 12.92
N ILE A 50 -7.16 4.80 12.02
CA ILE A 50 -7.20 5.74 10.90
C ILE A 50 -7.21 7.19 11.40
N GLN A 51 -8.05 7.50 12.38
CA GLN A 51 -8.11 8.83 13.00
C GLN A 51 -6.79 9.25 13.65
N ASN A 52 -6.09 8.31 14.29
CA ASN A 52 -4.78 8.57 14.87
C ASN A 52 -3.72 8.92 13.81
N TRP A 53 -3.76 8.29 12.63
CA TRP A 53 -2.84 8.62 11.54
C TRP A 53 -3.05 10.03 11.01
N ILE A 54 -4.32 10.48 10.91
CA ILE A 54 -4.65 11.87 10.58
C ILE A 54 -4.15 12.82 11.66
N LYS A 55 -4.42 12.53 12.93
CA LYS A 55 -3.98 13.36 14.06
C LYS A 55 -2.45 13.54 14.09
N ARG A 56 -1.70 12.54 13.61
CA ARG A 56 -0.25 12.59 13.53
C ARG A 56 0.28 13.23 12.24
N GLY A 57 -0.58 13.66 11.33
CA GLY A 57 -0.20 14.27 10.05
C GLY A 57 0.35 13.28 9.01
N TRP A 58 0.20 11.98 9.22
CA TRP A 58 0.63 10.97 8.23
C TRP A 58 -0.37 10.83 7.06
N VAL A 59 -1.57 11.24 7.28
CA VAL A 59 -2.65 11.37 6.30
C VAL A 59 -3.22 12.78 6.47
N SER A 60 -3.48 13.47 5.37
CA SER A 60 -4.04 14.82 5.37
C SER A 60 -5.38 14.89 6.11
N ALA A 61 -5.71 16.08 6.64
CA ALA A 61 -6.95 16.30 7.37
C ALA A 61 -8.18 16.16 6.46
N THR A 62 -9.26 15.55 6.97
CA THR A 62 -10.52 15.46 6.25
C THR A 62 -11.26 16.80 6.27
N LYS A 63 -11.74 17.26 5.10
CA LYS A 63 -12.58 18.47 4.99
C LYS A 63 -14.08 18.18 5.24
N GLY A 64 -14.42 17.03 5.84
CA GLY A 64 -15.80 16.61 6.07
C GLY A 64 -15.88 15.21 6.66
N LYS A 65 -16.97 14.49 6.38
CA LYS A 65 -17.21 13.13 6.90
C LYS A 65 -16.65 12.02 6.00
N LYS A 66 -16.11 12.36 4.82
CA LYS A 66 -15.61 11.41 3.83
C LYS A 66 -14.12 11.61 3.57
N TYR A 67 -13.45 10.52 3.35
CA TYR A 67 -12.05 10.43 2.96
C TYR A 67 -11.96 10.51 1.44
N SER A 68 -11.19 11.45 0.94
CA SER A 68 -10.92 11.60 -0.50
C SER A 68 -10.10 10.43 -1.03
N GLU A 69 -10.06 10.30 -2.34
CA GLU A 69 -9.25 9.30 -3.05
C GLU A 69 -7.79 9.28 -2.57
N ARG A 70 -7.13 10.43 -2.53
CA ARG A 70 -5.74 10.58 -2.06
C ARG A 70 -5.58 10.08 -0.62
N GLN A 71 -6.51 10.43 0.28
CA GLN A 71 -6.47 9.95 1.66
C GLN A 71 -6.65 8.44 1.75
N VAL A 72 -7.54 7.86 0.94
CA VAL A 72 -7.75 6.41 0.88
C VAL A 72 -6.47 5.72 0.42
N LEU A 73 -5.87 6.16 -0.69
CA LEU A 73 -4.62 5.61 -1.22
C LEU A 73 -3.48 5.69 -0.20
N ARG A 74 -3.30 6.84 0.45
CA ARG A 74 -2.30 7.02 1.50
C ARG A 74 -2.49 6.02 2.63
N ILE A 75 -3.74 5.78 3.04
CA ILE A 75 -4.08 4.80 4.08
C ILE A 75 -3.79 3.37 3.61
N LEU A 76 -4.08 3.03 2.34
CA LEU A 76 -3.74 1.71 1.77
C LEU A 76 -2.23 1.47 1.75
N LEU A 77 -1.44 2.46 1.32
CA LEU A 77 0.02 2.40 1.32
C LEU A 77 0.59 2.20 2.73
N ILE A 78 0.11 2.96 3.73
CA ILE A 78 0.53 2.77 5.12
C ILE A 78 0.13 1.37 5.60
N ASN A 79 -1.10 0.93 5.31
CA ASN A 79 -1.63 -0.36 5.78
C ASN A 79 -0.85 -1.56 5.23
N MET A 80 -0.40 -1.51 3.99
CA MET A 80 0.40 -2.59 3.39
C MET A 80 1.81 -2.71 3.99
N LEU A 81 2.37 -1.61 4.55
CA LEU A 81 3.75 -1.56 5.04
C LEU A 81 3.87 -1.73 6.55
N ARG A 82 2.82 -1.39 7.32
CA ARG A 82 2.86 -1.32 8.80
C ARG A 82 3.14 -2.67 9.49
N GLY A 83 2.94 -3.78 8.81
CA GLY A 83 3.24 -5.12 9.35
C GLY A 83 4.74 -5.38 9.56
N ALA A 84 5.59 -4.67 8.80
CA ALA A 84 7.05 -4.81 8.85
C ALA A 84 7.79 -3.54 9.28
N MET A 85 7.18 -2.37 9.16
CA MET A 85 7.82 -1.08 9.41
C MET A 85 7.13 -0.31 10.53
N LYS A 86 7.91 0.46 11.31
CA LYS A 86 7.37 1.45 12.23
C LYS A 86 6.67 2.56 11.44
N LEU A 87 5.53 3.04 11.94
CA LEU A 87 4.70 4.03 11.26
C LEU A 87 5.46 5.35 10.98
N GLU A 88 6.34 5.77 11.89
CA GLU A 88 7.22 6.93 11.70
C GLU A 88 8.17 6.76 10.50
N ASN A 89 8.66 5.54 10.28
CA ASN A 89 9.55 5.25 9.14
C ASN A 89 8.76 5.19 7.81
N ILE A 90 7.51 4.71 7.85
CA ILE A 90 6.62 4.75 6.69
C ILE A 90 6.33 6.21 6.31
N ALA A 91 6.02 7.07 7.29
CA ALA A 91 5.79 8.50 7.04
C ALA A 91 7.01 9.16 6.39
N LYS A 92 8.22 8.93 6.93
CA LYS A 92 9.46 9.44 6.34
C LYS A 92 9.74 8.88 4.93
N LEU A 93 9.40 7.62 4.66
CA LEU A 93 9.56 7.02 3.34
C LEU A 93 8.60 7.67 2.32
N MET A 94 7.38 7.95 2.74
CA MET A 94 6.40 8.64 1.89
C MET A 94 6.80 10.10 1.65
N GLU A 95 7.30 10.81 2.68
CA GLU A 95 7.86 12.16 2.57
C GLU A 95 9.09 12.19 1.65
N TYR A 96 9.94 11.16 1.69
CA TYR A 96 11.10 11.04 0.81
C TYR A 96 10.73 10.96 -0.67
N ILE A 97 9.56 10.40 -1.01
CA ILE A 97 9.05 10.30 -2.40
C ILE A 97 8.25 11.57 -2.77
N ASN A 98 7.31 11.96 -1.94
CA ASN A 98 6.26 12.91 -2.27
C ASN A 98 6.18 14.09 -1.28
N GLY A 99 7.28 14.42 -0.61
CA GLY A 99 7.36 15.62 0.20
C GLY A 99 6.25 15.80 1.24
N ASP A 100 5.69 16.99 1.33
CA ASP A 100 4.62 17.32 2.26
C ASP A 100 3.29 16.67 1.85
N VAL A 101 2.59 16.07 2.81
CA VAL A 101 1.31 15.39 2.58
C VAL A 101 0.19 16.34 2.07
N GLU A 102 0.30 17.64 2.31
CA GLU A 102 -0.68 18.65 1.87
C GLU A 102 -0.28 19.31 0.54
N ASP A 103 0.98 19.20 0.08
CA ASP A 103 1.48 19.73 -1.19
C ASP A 103 1.71 18.58 -2.19
N THR A 104 1.23 18.74 -3.42
CA THR A 104 1.44 17.78 -4.51
C THR A 104 2.39 18.29 -5.57
N SER A 105 2.91 19.50 -5.41
CA SER A 105 3.76 20.13 -6.43
C SER A 105 5.16 19.51 -6.47
N ASP A 106 5.61 18.92 -5.38
CA ASP A 106 6.89 18.25 -5.19
C ASP A 106 6.81 16.71 -5.27
N ASP A 107 5.62 16.15 -5.50
CA ASP A 107 5.42 14.70 -5.69
C ASP A 107 6.27 14.18 -6.87
N ILE A 108 7.10 13.17 -6.63
CA ILE A 108 7.82 12.45 -7.70
C ILE A 108 6.82 11.65 -8.54
N ILE A 109 5.83 11.05 -7.90
CA ILE A 109 4.79 10.23 -8.51
C ILE A 109 3.49 10.39 -7.72
N ASP A 110 2.34 10.45 -8.41
CA ASP A 110 1.05 10.46 -7.72
C ASP A 110 0.76 9.14 -6.99
N GLU A 111 -0.07 9.19 -5.96
CA GLU A 111 -0.36 8.01 -5.13
C GLU A 111 -1.09 6.88 -5.88
N ILE A 112 -1.88 7.19 -6.92
CA ILE A 112 -2.57 6.18 -7.74
C ILE A 112 -1.53 5.35 -8.49
N SER A 113 -0.64 6.04 -9.22
CA SER A 113 0.44 5.43 -9.98
C SER A 113 1.36 4.63 -9.07
N LEU A 114 1.80 5.20 -7.95
CA LEU A 114 2.65 4.51 -6.97
C LEU A 114 1.98 3.22 -6.46
N TYR A 115 0.72 3.30 -6.03
CA TYR A 115 -0.01 2.15 -5.50
C TYR A 115 -0.18 1.05 -6.55
N ASN A 116 -0.58 1.40 -7.78
CA ASN A 116 -0.78 0.45 -8.86
C ASN A 116 0.52 -0.23 -9.27
N ILE A 117 1.62 0.51 -9.40
CA ILE A 117 2.95 -0.04 -9.72
C ILE A 117 3.39 -1.03 -8.63
N LEU A 118 3.29 -0.65 -7.37
CA LEU A 118 3.63 -1.54 -6.26
C LEU A 118 2.80 -2.83 -6.28
N CYS A 119 1.49 -2.72 -6.52
CA CYS A 119 0.62 -3.89 -6.63
C CYS A 119 1.01 -4.79 -7.81
N ARG A 120 1.32 -4.25 -8.99
CA ARG A 120 1.77 -5.04 -10.16
C ARG A 120 3.07 -5.78 -9.87
N ILE A 121 4.07 -5.11 -9.27
CA ILE A 121 5.34 -5.75 -8.88
C ILE A 121 5.07 -6.88 -7.89
N ILE A 122 4.26 -6.63 -6.86
CA ILE A 122 3.93 -7.63 -5.84
C ILE A 122 3.22 -8.82 -6.48
N PHE A 123 2.21 -8.59 -7.32
CA PHE A 123 1.47 -9.67 -7.97
C PHE A 123 2.35 -10.50 -8.88
N THR A 124 3.22 -9.86 -9.67
CA THR A 124 4.18 -10.57 -10.54
C THR A 124 5.16 -11.40 -9.72
N ALA A 125 5.75 -10.83 -8.68
CA ALA A 125 6.70 -11.55 -7.82
C ALA A 125 6.04 -12.73 -7.08
N GLU A 126 4.77 -12.60 -6.67
CA GLU A 126 4.01 -13.70 -6.06
C GLU A 126 3.72 -14.83 -7.05
N ASP A 127 3.33 -14.50 -8.29
CA ASP A 127 3.02 -15.50 -9.32
C ASP A 127 4.26 -16.28 -9.75
N GLU A 128 5.39 -15.60 -9.85
CA GLU A 128 6.67 -16.19 -10.22
C GLU A 128 7.38 -16.88 -9.02
N GLY A 129 6.88 -16.68 -7.79
CA GLY A 129 7.57 -17.14 -6.57
C GLY A 129 8.94 -16.45 -6.37
N ALA A 130 9.15 -15.29 -6.97
CA ALA A 130 10.46 -14.68 -7.19
C ALA A 130 10.61 -13.37 -6.41
N PHE A 131 10.97 -13.47 -5.13
CA PHE A 131 11.27 -12.33 -4.26
C PHE A 131 12.78 -12.12 -4.02
N ALA A 132 13.63 -12.66 -4.89
CA ALA A 132 15.06 -12.37 -4.83
C ALA A 132 15.31 -10.87 -5.06
N PRO A 133 16.29 -10.26 -4.36
CA PRO A 133 16.58 -8.82 -4.49
C PRO A 133 16.78 -8.35 -5.93
N GLU A 134 17.46 -9.13 -6.75
CA GLU A 134 17.74 -8.83 -8.15
C GLU A 134 16.48 -8.86 -9.01
N THR A 135 15.59 -9.83 -8.76
CA THR A 135 14.31 -9.93 -9.47
C THR A 135 13.43 -8.73 -9.15
N ILE A 136 13.32 -8.35 -7.88
CA ILE A 136 12.54 -7.17 -7.47
C ILE A 136 13.08 -5.90 -8.11
N ARG A 137 14.42 -5.72 -8.17
CA ARG A 137 15.02 -4.56 -8.85
C ARG A 137 14.67 -4.55 -10.35
N SER A 138 14.74 -5.69 -11.02
CA SER A 138 14.39 -5.80 -12.44
C SER A 138 12.91 -5.50 -12.71
N LEU A 139 12.01 -5.95 -11.82
CA LEU A 139 10.59 -5.61 -11.90
C LEU A 139 10.35 -4.11 -11.71
N ILE A 140 11.03 -3.48 -10.77
CA ILE A 140 10.94 -2.03 -10.53
C ILE A 140 11.41 -1.26 -11.77
N GLU A 141 12.56 -1.64 -12.36
CA GLU A 141 13.07 -0.98 -13.57
C GLU A 141 12.07 -1.06 -14.72
N ARG A 142 11.48 -2.24 -14.94
CA ARG A 142 10.47 -2.42 -15.98
C ARG A 142 9.25 -1.52 -15.76
N GLU A 143 8.71 -1.49 -14.55
CA GLU A 143 7.53 -0.70 -14.23
C GLU A 143 7.79 0.81 -14.34
N ILE A 144 8.98 1.27 -13.93
CA ILE A 144 9.38 2.68 -14.07
C ILE A 144 9.50 3.07 -15.55
N MET A 145 10.09 2.21 -16.38
CA MET A 145 10.17 2.46 -17.83
C MET A 145 8.78 2.52 -18.47
N GLU A 146 7.87 1.63 -18.10
CA GLU A 146 6.49 1.59 -18.62
C GLU A 146 5.63 2.77 -18.16
N CYS A 147 5.95 3.37 -17.01
CA CYS A 147 5.19 4.46 -16.39
C CYS A 147 5.96 5.79 -16.36
N SER A 148 6.98 5.96 -17.18
CA SER A 148 7.85 7.15 -17.19
C SER A 148 7.10 8.47 -17.32
N ASP A 149 5.98 8.50 -18.07
CA ASP A 149 5.14 9.68 -18.23
C ASP A 149 4.47 10.16 -16.91
N ASN A 150 4.35 9.27 -15.92
CA ASN A 150 3.75 9.56 -14.61
C ASN A 150 4.81 9.97 -13.57
N ILE A 151 6.09 9.89 -13.90
CA ILE A 151 7.20 10.21 -12.99
C ILE A 151 7.72 11.59 -13.33
N ARG A 152 7.59 12.52 -12.37
CA ARG A 152 7.91 13.94 -12.60
C ARG A 152 9.37 14.31 -12.40
N SER A 153 10.07 13.57 -11.51
CA SER A 153 11.46 13.85 -11.15
C SER A 153 12.10 12.64 -10.46
N ASP A 154 13.41 12.69 -10.24
CA ASP A 154 14.22 11.81 -9.37
C ASP A 154 13.81 10.31 -9.32
N GLU A 155 13.85 9.65 -10.47
CA GLU A 155 13.57 8.22 -10.59
C GLU A 155 14.44 7.36 -9.65
N ASP A 156 15.67 7.79 -9.32
CA ASP A 156 16.57 7.03 -8.45
C ASP A 156 16.04 6.97 -7.01
N LYS A 157 15.47 8.06 -6.51
CA LYS A 157 14.76 8.05 -5.23
C LYS A 157 13.55 7.11 -5.27
N LEU A 158 12.77 7.17 -6.35
CA LEU A 158 11.60 6.31 -6.52
C LEU A 158 11.99 4.83 -6.52
N ARG A 159 13.02 4.43 -7.28
CA ARG A 159 13.54 3.04 -7.31
C ARG A 159 13.91 2.53 -5.92
N LYS A 160 14.69 3.33 -5.18
CA LYS A 160 15.12 2.99 -3.82
C LYS A 160 13.93 2.81 -2.87
N ALA A 161 12.99 3.73 -2.91
CA ALA A 161 11.81 3.69 -2.05
C ALA A 161 10.89 2.51 -2.39
N MET A 162 10.62 2.26 -3.68
CA MET A 162 9.81 1.13 -4.11
C MET A 162 10.41 -0.21 -3.72
N TYR A 163 11.74 -0.36 -3.83
CA TYR A 163 12.42 -1.55 -3.36
C TYR A 163 12.18 -1.79 -1.86
N VAL A 164 12.32 -0.76 -1.04
CA VAL A 164 12.05 -0.84 0.40
C VAL A 164 10.58 -1.20 0.66
N MET A 165 9.62 -0.60 -0.07
CA MET A 165 8.20 -0.87 0.08
C MET A 165 7.84 -2.33 -0.26
N VAL A 166 8.34 -2.86 -1.38
CA VAL A 166 8.08 -4.25 -1.79
C VAL A 166 8.67 -5.23 -0.79
N MET A 167 9.91 -4.99 -0.32
CA MET A 167 10.55 -5.83 0.69
C MET A 167 9.83 -5.77 2.04
N ALA A 168 9.34 -4.59 2.45
CA ALA A 168 8.54 -4.43 3.66
C ALA A 168 7.22 -5.20 3.56
N TYR A 169 6.49 -5.09 2.43
CA TYR A 169 5.28 -5.87 2.19
C TYR A 169 5.54 -7.37 2.31
N ARG A 170 6.58 -7.88 1.63
CA ARG A 170 6.94 -9.30 1.70
C ARG A 170 7.29 -9.75 3.12
N SER A 171 8.03 -8.93 3.86
CA SER A 171 8.37 -9.19 5.26
C SER A 171 7.11 -9.27 6.14
N ALA A 172 6.15 -8.37 5.93
CA ALA A 172 4.87 -8.39 6.65
C ALA A 172 4.08 -9.69 6.36
N CYS A 173 4.05 -10.13 5.10
CA CYS A 173 3.39 -11.39 4.71
C CYS A 173 4.05 -12.61 5.36
N LEU A 174 5.38 -12.69 5.34
CA LEU A 174 6.13 -13.79 5.98
C LEU A 174 5.94 -13.82 7.49
N LYS A 175 5.95 -12.65 8.13
CA LYS A 175 5.67 -12.54 9.56
C LYS A 175 4.27 -13.04 9.90
N ALA A 176 3.26 -12.60 9.15
CA ALA A 176 1.87 -13.05 9.36
C ALA A 176 1.70 -14.56 9.13
N GLU A 177 2.44 -15.16 8.21
CA GLU A 177 2.43 -16.60 7.97
C GLU A 177 3.09 -17.36 9.11
N MET A 178 4.22 -16.89 9.61
CA MET A 178 4.92 -17.43 10.77
C MET A 178 4.03 -17.38 12.03
N GLU A 179 3.38 -16.23 12.30
CA GLU A 179 2.48 -16.08 13.45
C GLU A 179 1.32 -17.07 13.39
N LYS A 180 0.69 -17.27 12.22
CA LYS A 180 -0.36 -18.29 12.04
C LYS A 180 0.12 -19.72 12.30
N GLY A 181 1.35 -20.02 11.85
CA GLY A 181 1.96 -21.33 12.13
C GLY A 181 2.19 -21.56 13.62
N LEU A 182 2.65 -20.53 14.33
CA LEU A 182 2.83 -20.57 15.77
C LEU A 182 1.51 -20.76 16.51
N ASP A 183 0.48 -20.00 16.16
CA ASP A 183 -0.86 -20.10 16.78
C ASP A 183 -1.46 -21.50 16.60
N ALA A 184 -1.26 -22.13 15.44
CA ALA A 184 -1.70 -23.50 15.19
C ALA A 184 -1.00 -24.49 16.15
N ILE A 185 0.32 -24.38 16.32
CA ILE A 185 1.09 -25.23 17.25
C ILE A 185 0.61 -25.05 18.70
N LEU A 186 0.42 -23.79 19.13
CA LEU A 186 -0.01 -23.49 20.50
C LEU A 186 -1.42 -24.03 20.78
N SER A 187 -2.35 -23.95 19.81
CA SER A 187 -3.70 -24.50 19.96
C SER A 187 -3.75 -26.02 20.05
N GLU A 188 -2.78 -26.74 19.45
CA GLU A 188 -2.65 -28.21 19.58
C GLU A 188 -2.12 -28.62 20.96
N THR A 189 -1.39 -27.75 21.66
CA THR A 189 -0.82 -28.04 22.98
C THR A 189 -1.77 -27.77 24.14
N GLU A 190 -2.87 -27.05 23.93
CA GLU A 190 -3.89 -26.72 24.95
C GLU A 190 -5.09 -27.67 24.93
N GLY A 191 -5.16 -28.62 24.01
CA GLY A 191 -6.24 -29.62 23.87
C GLY A 191 -5.79 -31.00 24.25
#